data_fa029c47dfb038c048892360749869eb
#
_entry.id   fa029c47dfb038c048892360749869eb
#
_cell.length_a   1.000
_cell.length_b   1.000
_cell.length_c   1.000
_cell.angle_alpha   90.00
_cell.angle_beta   90.00
_cell.angle_gamma   90.00
#
_symmetry.space_group_name_H-M   'P 1'
#
loop_
_entity.id
_entity.type
_entity.pdbx_description
1 polymer ?
#
loop_
_entity_poly.entity_id
_entity_poly.type
_entity_poly.pdbx_seq_one_letter_code
_entity_poly.pdbx_strand_id
1 'polypeptide(L)'
;KSNSSNIDQNYYQNSAFIGNSFVDGMMNYSLVEGVDYFARIGLNVNDAMTKSTSTGTVPVIEELNNGKQYNKIFMIFGENELGWANSDTFVEQYGALIDKAKSYQSTAKIYLLAITPVTKEVSDNNVDNTNNEQIVKYNELIKKLAESKGVVYADVYSAVVGEDGNLPDGVASDGIH
;
A
#
# COMPACT_ATOMS: atom_id res chain seq x y z
N LYS A 1 -20.64 -3.21 21.76
CA LYS A 1 -21.32 -2.74 20.53
C LYS A 1 -20.19 -2.40 19.56
N SER A 2 -19.92 -3.32 18.61
CA SER A 2 -18.96 -3.11 17.56
C SER A 2 -19.51 -2.04 16.62
N ASN A 3 -18.87 -0.88 16.54
CA ASN A 3 -19.04 0.03 15.43
C ASN A 3 -18.41 -0.64 14.20
N SER A 4 -19.18 -1.45 13.50
CA SER A 4 -18.87 -1.78 12.13
C SER A 4 -19.09 -0.49 11.35
N SER A 5 -18.02 0.24 11.03
CA SER A 5 -18.06 1.27 10.03
C SER A 5 -18.60 0.63 8.75
N ASN A 6 -19.74 1.08 8.25
CA ASN A 6 -20.29 0.62 6.98
C ASN A 6 -19.32 1.02 5.88
N ILE A 7 -18.50 0.06 5.44
CA ILE A 7 -17.65 0.24 4.25
C ILE A 7 -18.61 0.38 3.07
N ASP A 8 -18.49 1.48 2.31
CA ASP A 8 -19.25 1.66 1.08
C ASP A 8 -18.71 0.71 0.00
N GLN A 9 -19.31 -0.49 -0.07
CA GLN A 9 -18.92 -1.51 -1.03
C GLN A 9 -19.07 -1.03 -2.48
N ASN A 10 -19.98 -0.12 -2.78
CA ASN A 10 -20.15 0.43 -4.12
C ASN A 10 -18.97 1.29 -4.56
N TYR A 11 -18.34 2.00 -3.63
CA TYR A 11 -17.14 2.80 -3.90
C TYR A 11 -15.99 1.96 -4.43
N TYR A 12 -15.86 0.72 -3.94
CA TYR A 12 -14.77 -0.19 -4.27
C TYR A 12 -15.08 -1.17 -5.41
N GLN A 13 -16.31 -1.20 -5.93
CA GLN A 13 -16.65 -2.11 -7.02
C GLN A 13 -15.71 -1.96 -8.20
N ASN A 14 -15.33 -3.09 -8.79
CA ASN A 14 -14.43 -3.18 -9.93
C ASN A 14 -13.07 -2.49 -9.68
N SER A 15 -12.54 -2.71 -8.49
CA SER A 15 -11.23 -2.21 -8.08
C SER A 15 -10.23 -3.34 -7.93
N ALA A 16 -8.94 -3.00 -8.04
CA ALA A 16 -7.83 -3.86 -7.68
C ALA A 16 -7.04 -3.23 -6.52
N PHE A 17 -6.63 -4.08 -5.57
CA PHE A 17 -5.67 -3.75 -4.54
C PHE A 17 -4.38 -4.50 -4.82
N ILE A 18 -3.28 -3.79 -4.87
CA ILE A 18 -1.97 -4.35 -5.18
C ILE A 18 -0.95 -3.90 -4.12
N GLY A 19 -0.20 -4.84 -3.56
CA GLY A 19 0.82 -4.48 -2.59
C GLY A 19 1.30 -5.61 -1.69
N ASN A 20 1.72 -5.21 -0.50
CA ASN A 20 2.41 -6.01 0.51
C ASN A 20 1.46 -6.75 1.46
N SER A 21 1.94 -7.03 2.67
CA SER A 21 1.18 -7.73 3.71
C SER A 21 -0.12 -7.05 4.14
N PHE A 22 -0.25 -5.73 3.97
CA PHE A 22 -1.51 -5.04 4.22
C PHE A 22 -2.60 -5.49 3.23
N VAL A 23 -2.26 -5.64 1.96
CA VAL A 23 -3.19 -6.16 0.95
C VAL A 23 -3.50 -7.64 1.20
N ASP A 24 -2.48 -8.42 1.57
CA ASP A 24 -2.66 -9.82 1.96
C ASP A 24 -3.63 -9.95 3.15
N GLY A 25 -3.50 -9.11 4.14
CA GLY A 25 -4.42 -9.04 5.28
C GLY A 25 -5.85 -8.67 4.88
N MET A 26 -6.01 -7.67 4.02
CA MET A 26 -7.34 -7.28 3.50
C MET A 26 -8.02 -8.44 2.78
N MET A 27 -7.29 -9.18 1.97
CA MET A 27 -7.77 -10.36 1.25
C MET A 27 -8.20 -11.46 2.22
N ASN A 28 -7.36 -11.78 3.20
CA ASN A 28 -7.61 -12.86 4.16
C ASN A 28 -8.83 -12.57 5.06
N TYR A 29 -9.08 -11.32 5.38
CA TYR A 29 -10.24 -10.90 6.17
C TYR A 29 -11.46 -10.56 5.31
N SER A 30 -11.36 -10.63 3.98
CA SER A 30 -12.44 -10.30 3.04
C SER A 30 -13.08 -8.94 3.33
N LEU A 31 -12.25 -7.92 3.59
CA LEU A 31 -12.70 -6.61 4.04
C LEU A 31 -13.57 -5.89 2.98
N VAL A 32 -13.28 -6.13 1.71
CA VAL A 32 -14.02 -5.54 0.59
C VAL A 32 -14.37 -6.64 -0.39
N GLU A 33 -15.64 -6.69 -0.79
CA GLU A 33 -16.14 -7.65 -1.77
C GLU A 33 -16.15 -7.08 -3.20
N GLY A 34 -16.11 -7.95 -4.20
CA GLY A 34 -16.19 -7.56 -5.61
C GLY A 34 -14.94 -6.83 -6.12
N VAL A 35 -13.80 -7.09 -5.50
CA VAL A 35 -12.49 -6.55 -5.87
C VAL A 35 -11.49 -7.68 -6.09
N ASP A 36 -10.42 -7.38 -6.80
CA ASP A 36 -9.28 -8.29 -6.94
C ASP A 36 -8.14 -7.85 -6.01
N TYR A 37 -7.48 -8.82 -5.38
CA TYR A 37 -6.33 -8.59 -4.52
C TYR A 37 -5.10 -9.26 -5.12
N PHE A 38 -4.05 -8.47 -5.34
CA PHE A 38 -2.77 -8.95 -5.85
C PHE A 38 -1.68 -8.63 -4.82
N ALA A 39 -1.37 -9.59 -3.99
CA ALA A 39 -0.53 -9.39 -2.83
C ALA A 39 0.57 -10.44 -2.68
N ARG A 40 1.62 -10.02 -1.98
CA ARG A 40 2.66 -10.89 -1.45
C ARG A 40 3.19 -10.30 -0.16
N ILE A 41 3.31 -11.13 0.88
CA ILE A 41 3.95 -10.73 2.14
C ILE A 41 5.41 -10.32 1.86
N GLY A 42 5.82 -9.17 2.41
CA GLY A 42 7.16 -8.63 2.22
C GLY A 42 7.41 -7.97 0.86
N LEU A 43 6.38 -7.80 0.04
CA LEU A 43 6.53 -7.22 -1.29
C LEU A 43 7.01 -5.77 -1.23
N ASN A 44 8.03 -5.46 -1.99
CA ASN A 44 8.50 -4.10 -2.24
C ASN A 44 8.30 -3.70 -3.71
N VAL A 45 8.55 -2.45 -4.03
CA VAL A 45 8.30 -1.91 -5.37
C VAL A 45 9.17 -2.54 -6.46
N ASN A 46 10.36 -3.01 -6.12
CA ASN A 46 11.23 -3.72 -7.08
C ASN A 46 10.72 -5.14 -7.32
N ASP A 47 10.39 -5.86 -6.26
CA ASP A 47 9.93 -7.24 -6.34
C ASP A 47 8.58 -7.37 -7.05
N ALA A 48 7.73 -6.36 -6.96
CA ALA A 48 6.45 -6.34 -7.68
C ALA A 48 6.60 -6.44 -9.20
N MET A 49 7.76 -6.07 -9.74
CA MET A 49 8.07 -6.18 -11.18
C MET A 49 8.53 -7.58 -11.59
N THR A 50 8.93 -8.42 -10.64
CA THR A 50 9.60 -9.71 -10.93
C THR A 50 9.04 -10.91 -10.19
N LYS A 51 8.45 -10.70 -9.02
CA LYS A 51 7.91 -11.78 -8.18
C LYS A 51 6.40 -11.90 -8.31
N SER A 52 5.91 -13.13 -8.32
CA SER A 52 4.47 -13.43 -8.35
C SER A 52 3.80 -13.24 -6.99
N THR A 53 2.47 -13.21 -6.97
CA THR A 53 1.69 -13.48 -5.75
C THR A 53 1.97 -14.89 -5.23
N SER A 54 1.50 -15.21 -4.03
CA SER A 54 1.70 -16.55 -3.43
C SER A 54 1.10 -17.69 -4.26
N THR A 55 0.07 -17.41 -5.04
CA THR A 55 -0.66 -18.38 -5.86
C THR A 55 -0.56 -18.12 -7.36
N GLY A 56 0.01 -16.99 -7.76
CA GLY A 56 0.13 -16.60 -9.16
C GLY A 56 1.40 -17.12 -9.82
N THR A 57 1.46 -16.95 -11.13
CA THR A 57 2.58 -17.39 -11.98
C THR A 57 3.27 -16.26 -12.72
N VAL A 58 2.68 -15.07 -12.71
CA VAL A 58 3.25 -13.86 -13.34
C VAL A 58 3.66 -12.85 -12.25
N PRO A 59 4.57 -11.91 -12.55
CA PRO A 59 4.87 -10.82 -11.63
C PRO A 59 3.62 -10.12 -11.13
N VAL A 60 3.63 -9.67 -9.88
CA VAL A 60 2.45 -9.05 -9.24
C VAL A 60 1.87 -7.92 -10.11
N ILE A 61 2.71 -7.06 -10.67
CA ILE A 61 2.25 -5.96 -11.52
C ILE A 61 1.53 -6.45 -12.79
N GLU A 62 1.94 -7.58 -13.34
CA GLU A 62 1.35 -8.14 -14.56
C GLU A 62 -0.04 -8.75 -14.33
N GLU A 63 -0.42 -9.00 -13.08
CA GLU A 63 -1.79 -9.40 -12.73
C GLU A 63 -2.83 -8.34 -13.14
N LEU A 64 -2.43 -7.09 -13.29
CA LEU A 64 -3.30 -6.02 -13.81
C LEU A 64 -3.59 -6.14 -15.31
N ASN A 65 -2.84 -6.96 -16.03
CA ASN A 65 -3.04 -7.25 -17.45
C ASN A 65 -3.83 -8.55 -17.66
N ASN A 66 -5.03 -8.62 -17.07
CA ASN A 66 -5.84 -9.85 -17.01
C ASN A 66 -7.12 -9.80 -17.87
N GLY A 67 -7.24 -8.82 -18.73
CA GLY A 67 -8.43 -8.62 -19.58
C GLY A 67 -9.57 -7.87 -18.91
N LYS A 68 -9.50 -7.60 -17.61
CA LYS A 68 -10.46 -6.74 -16.92
C LYS A 68 -10.07 -5.27 -17.04
N GLN A 69 -11.06 -4.39 -17.00
CA GLN A 69 -10.88 -2.94 -16.87
C GLN A 69 -11.29 -2.53 -15.46
N TYR A 70 -10.33 -2.07 -14.65
CA TYR A 70 -10.62 -1.59 -13.31
C TYR A 70 -11.01 -0.12 -13.31
N ASN A 71 -11.94 0.25 -12.43
CA ASN A 71 -12.27 1.65 -12.19
C ASN A 71 -11.19 2.32 -11.33
N LYS A 72 -10.70 1.60 -10.32
CA LYS A 72 -9.73 2.09 -9.36
C LYS A 72 -8.67 1.03 -9.09
N ILE A 73 -7.44 1.49 -8.88
CA ILE A 73 -6.32 0.67 -8.44
C ILE A 73 -5.73 1.32 -7.19
N PHE A 74 -5.69 0.57 -6.10
CA PHE A 74 -5.09 1.00 -4.83
C PHE A 74 -3.74 0.31 -4.67
N MET A 75 -2.68 1.10 -4.58
CA MET A 75 -1.30 0.61 -4.43
C MET A 75 -0.82 0.85 -3.02
N ILE A 76 -0.36 -0.21 -2.35
CA ILE A 76 0.08 -0.19 -0.95
C ILE A 76 1.51 -0.70 -0.87
N PHE A 77 2.46 0.22 -0.86
CA PHE A 77 3.90 -0.02 -0.82
C PHE A 77 4.59 0.99 0.09
N GLY A 78 5.80 0.68 0.52
CA GLY A 78 6.68 1.60 1.22
C GLY A 78 7.15 1.09 2.58
N GLU A 79 6.37 0.28 3.28
CA GLU A 79 6.75 -0.26 4.59
C GLU A 79 8.03 -1.11 4.50
N ASN A 80 8.14 -1.98 3.50
CA ASN A 80 9.28 -2.86 3.31
C ASN A 80 10.51 -2.16 2.72
N GLU A 81 10.40 -0.89 2.39
CA GLU A 81 11.48 -0.09 1.79
C GLU A 81 12.06 0.94 2.78
N LEU A 82 11.52 1.04 4.01
CA LEU A 82 11.97 2.01 5.02
C LEU A 82 13.45 1.85 5.40
N GLY A 83 13.98 0.64 5.33
CA GLY A 83 15.37 0.31 5.60
C GLY A 83 16.32 0.45 4.40
N TRP A 84 15.84 0.86 3.24
CA TRP A 84 16.69 1.01 2.06
C TRP A 84 17.70 2.13 2.23
N ALA A 85 18.94 1.88 1.77
CA ALA A 85 20.03 2.83 1.90
C ALA A 85 19.79 4.13 1.13
N ASN A 86 19.01 4.07 0.03
CA ASN A 86 18.73 5.21 -0.83
C ASN A 86 17.24 5.31 -1.13
N SER A 87 16.59 6.32 -0.56
CA SER A 87 15.16 6.58 -0.80
C SER A 87 14.85 7.03 -2.22
N ASP A 88 15.82 7.56 -2.96
CA ASP A 88 15.62 7.91 -4.38
C ASP A 88 15.37 6.67 -5.22
N THR A 89 16.01 5.54 -4.88
CA THR A 89 15.75 4.24 -5.52
C THR A 89 14.31 3.80 -5.31
N PHE A 90 13.77 3.98 -4.11
CA PHE A 90 12.36 3.69 -3.82
C PHE A 90 11.44 4.53 -4.71
N VAL A 91 11.66 5.83 -4.79
CA VAL A 91 10.83 6.76 -5.60
C VAL A 91 10.91 6.39 -7.09
N GLU A 92 12.11 6.12 -7.60
CA GLU A 92 12.32 5.74 -9.00
C GLU A 92 11.59 4.43 -9.35
N GLN A 93 11.77 3.41 -8.54
CA GLN A 93 11.16 2.10 -8.78
C GLN A 93 9.65 2.12 -8.58
N TYR A 94 9.15 2.87 -7.59
CA TYR A 94 7.71 3.05 -7.42
C TYR A 94 7.10 3.81 -8.63
N GLY A 95 7.80 4.82 -9.11
CA GLY A 95 7.41 5.55 -10.33
C GLY A 95 7.30 4.63 -11.55
N ALA A 96 8.28 3.74 -11.75
CA ALA A 96 8.25 2.75 -12.82
C ALA A 96 7.08 1.77 -12.68
N LEU A 97 6.77 1.36 -11.45
CA LEU A 97 5.63 0.49 -11.15
C LEU A 97 4.29 1.17 -11.49
N ILE A 98 4.14 2.43 -11.15
CA ILE A 98 2.96 3.24 -11.49
C ILE A 98 2.81 3.35 -13.01
N ASP A 99 3.89 3.63 -13.74
CA ASP A 99 3.87 3.72 -15.19
C ASP A 99 3.46 2.39 -15.84
N LYS A 100 3.92 1.26 -15.27
CA LYS A 100 3.53 -0.06 -15.71
C LYS A 100 2.03 -0.31 -15.48
N ALA A 101 1.53 0.04 -14.30
CA ALA A 101 0.10 -0.04 -14.00
C ALA A 101 -0.74 0.76 -14.99
N LYS A 102 -0.34 2.00 -15.31
CA LYS A 102 -1.00 2.84 -16.32
C LYS A 102 -0.98 2.22 -17.71
N SER A 103 0.10 1.53 -18.07
CA SER A 103 0.21 0.87 -19.37
C SER A 103 -0.78 -0.28 -19.53
N TYR A 104 -1.12 -0.98 -18.45
CA TYR A 104 -2.11 -2.05 -18.43
C TYR A 104 -3.55 -1.56 -18.23
N GLN A 105 -3.72 -0.46 -17.50
CA GLN A 105 -5.01 0.06 -17.03
C GLN A 105 -5.08 1.57 -17.28
N SER A 106 -5.16 1.97 -18.55
CA SER A 106 -5.04 3.38 -18.97
C SER A 106 -6.18 4.28 -18.49
N THR A 107 -7.34 3.71 -18.15
CA THR A 107 -8.52 4.46 -17.69
C THR A 107 -8.78 4.36 -16.20
N ALA A 108 -8.05 3.50 -15.48
CA ALA A 108 -8.23 3.35 -14.04
C ALA A 108 -7.68 4.57 -13.28
N LYS A 109 -8.39 4.96 -12.23
CA LYS A 109 -7.90 5.95 -11.28
C LYS A 109 -6.98 5.24 -10.28
N ILE A 110 -5.75 5.71 -10.16
CA ILE A 110 -4.73 5.11 -9.30
C ILE A 110 -4.62 5.91 -8.00
N TYR A 111 -4.58 5.18 -6.89
CA TYR A 111 -4.40 5.72 -5.53
C TYR A 111 -3.15 5.11 -4.92
N LEU A 112 -2.25 5.97 -4.43
CA LEU A 112 -1.12 5.55 -3.61
C LEU A 112 -1.49 5.77 -2.15
N LEU A 113 -1.54 4.70 -1.36
CA LEU A 113 -1.84 4.80 0.06
C LEU A 113 -0.58 5.19 0.83
N ALA A 114 -0.73 6.11 1.78
CA ALA A 114 0.30 6.39 2.76
C ALA A 114 0.66 5.13 3.55
N ILE A 115 1.89 5.05 4.02
CA ILE A 115 2.29 4.06 5.03
C ILE A 115 1.62 4.45 6.33
N THR A 116 0.97 3.50 6.99
CA THR A 116 0.36 3.73 8.32
C THR A 116 1.42 3.90 9.39
N PRO A 117 1.13 4.65 10.47
CA PRO A 117 2.04 4.70 11.60
C PRO A 117 2.17 3.34 12.28
N VAL A 118 3.25 3.17 13.02
CA VAL A 118 3.47 2.02 13.91
C VAL A 118 3.32 2.44 15.36
N THR A 119 3.13 1.47 16.27
CA THR A 119 3.08 1.75 17.70
C THR A 119 4.40 2.34 18.19
N LYS A 120 4.36 3.00 19.35
CA LYS A 120 5.57 3.54 19.99
C LYS A 120 6.63 2.46 20.20
N GLU A 121 6.22 1.28 20.65
CA GLU A 121 7.13 0.15 20.88
C GLU A 121 7.87 -0.26 19.58
N VAL A 122 7.16 -0.45 18.49
CA VAL A 122 7.75 -0.79 17.18
C VAL A 122 8.67 0.33 16.71
N SER A 123 8.25 1.59 16.84
CA SER A 123 9.04 2.75 16.44
C SER A 123 10.34 2.87 17.24
N ASP A 124 10.28 2.66 18.54
CA ASP A 124 11.46 2.72 19.44
C ASP A 124 12.43 1.55 19.16
N ASN A 125 11.93 0.37 18.86
CA ASN A 125 12.75 -0.79 18.48
C ASN A 125 13.47 -0.58 17.14
N ASN A 126 12.90 0.20 16.26
CA ASN A 126 13.51 0.66 15.01
C ASN A 126 14.12 -0.44 14.14
N VAL A 127 13.49 -1.61 14.10
CA VAL A 127 13.94 -2.72 13.25
C VAL A 127 13.82 -2.33 11.78
N ASP A 128 14.89 -2.52 11.02
CA ASP A 128 14.95 -2.15 9.59
C ASP A 128 14.48 -0.72 9.30
N ASN A 129 14.81 0.21 10.21
CA ASN A 129 14.42 1.61 10.15
C ASN A 129 12.88 1.83 10.18
N THR A 130 12.15 0.88 10.73
CA THR A 130 10.69 0.98 10.91
C THR A 130 10.39 1.86 12.13
N ASN A 131 10.26 3.15 11.89
CA ASN A 131 9.92 4.15 12.90
C ASN A 131 9.05 5.26 12.29
N ASN A 132 8.29 5.94 13.14
CA ASN A 132 7.33 6.93 12.67
C ASN A 132 7.97 8.16 12.03
N GLU A 133 9.18 8.54 12.41
CA GLU A 133 9.90 9.62 11.73
C GLU A 133 10.24 9.26 10.28
N GLN A 134 10.74 8.05 10.05
CA GLN A 134 11.04 7.56 8.71
C GLN A 134 9.77 7.38 7.87
N ILE A 135 8.69 6.91 8.48
CA ILE A 135 7.38 6.77 7.82
C ILE A 135 6.88 8.12 7.31
N VAL A 136 6.97 9.17 8.13
CA VAL A 136 6.57 10.53 7.71
C VAL A 136 7.40 11.02 6.52
N LYS A 137 8.71 10.77 6.52
CA LYS A 137 9.60 11.12 5.39
C LYS A 137 9.20 10.38 4.12
N TYR A 138 8.95 9.08 4.20
CA TYR A 138 8.52 8.28 3.05
C TYR A 138 7.14 8.69 2.54
N ASN A 139 6.21 9.02 3.43
CA ASN A 139 4.90 9.52 3.03
C ASN A 139 4.98 10.85 2.26
N GLU A 140 5.89 11.74 2.62
CA GLU A 140 6.16 12.94 1.83
C GLU A 140 6.70 12.61 0.43
N LEU A 141 7.57 11.60 0.31
CA LEU A 141 8.06 11.12 -0.98
C LEU A 141 6.94 10.51 -1.82
N ILE A 142 6.07 9.70 -1.21
CA ILE A 142 4.91 9.09 -1.90
C ILE A 142 3.96 10.17 -2.39
N LYS A 143 3.67 11.19 -1.57
CA LYS A 143 2.81 12.32 -1.93
C LYS A 143 3.35 13.09 -3.13
N LYS A 144 4.64 13.43 -3.13
CA LYS A 144 5.30 14.10 -4.25
C LYS A 144 5.30 13.24 -5.51
N LEU A 145 5.53 11.93 -5.36
CA LEU A 145 5.47 10.99 -6.47
C LEU A 145 4.06 10.94 -7.08
N ALA A 146 3.03 10.90 -6.25
CA ALA A 146 1.64 10.93 -6.70
C ALA A 146 1.35 12.20 -7.52
N GLU A 147 1.78 13.36 -7.05
CA GLU A 147 1.65 14.63 -7.78
C GLU A 147 2.37 14.57 -9.14
N SER A 148 3.61 14.07 -9.18
CA SER A 148 4.40 14.00 -10.41
C SER A 148 3.82 13.02 -11.43
N LYS A 149 3.17 11.96 -10.99
CA LYS A 149 2.53 10.94 -11.85
C LYS A 149 1.07 11.25 -12.18
N GLY A 150 0.49 12.29 -11.59
CA GLY A 150 -0.91 12.62 -11.78
C GLY A 150 -1.88 11.58 -11.21
N VAL A 151 -1.49 10.92 -10.12
CA VAL A 151 -2.31 9.95 -9.37
C VAL A 151 -2.67 10.49 -8.00
N VAL A 152 -3.57 9.83 -7.28
CA VAL A 152 -4.08 10.32 -6.00
C VAL A 152 -3.21 9.79 -4.85
N TYR A 153 -2.83 10.68 -3.94
CA TYR A 153 -2.28 10.30 -2.64
C TYR A 153 -3.42 10.13 -1.63
N ALA A 154 -3.57 8.95 -1.05
CA ALA A 154 -4.57 8.67 -0.03
C ALA A 154 -3.91 8.69 1.36
N ASP A 155 -4.17 9.73 2.13
CA ASP A 155 -3.55 9.98 3.45
C ASP A 155 -4.21 9.14 4.55
N VAL A 156 -4.04 7.83 4.47
CA VAL A 156 -4.51 6.91 5.52
C VAL A 156 -3.71 7.04 6.82
N TYR A 157 -2.49 7.60 6.77
CA TYR A 157 -1.69 7.86 7.96
C TYR A 157 -2.42 8.79 8.93
N SER A 158 -2.89 9.93 8.44
CA SER A 158 -3.58 10.93 9.25
C SER A 158 -4.91 10.42 9.83
N ALA A 159 -5.51 9.42 9.19
CA ALA A 159 -6.77 8.84 9.67
C ALA A 159 -6.60 7.96 10.93
N VAL A 160 -5.40 7.43 11.17
CA VAL A 160 -5.18 6.43 12.24
C VAL A 160 -4.10 6.82 13.24
N VAL A 161 -3.29 7.85 12.97
CA VAL A 161 -2.25 8.33 13.88
C VAL A 161 -2.87 8.95 15.14
N GLY A 162 -2.31 8.59 16.31
CA GLY A 162 -2.68 9.20 17.58
C GLY A 162 -2.06 10.59 17.77
N GLU A 163 -2.51 11.30 18.80
CA GLU A 163 -2.02 12.65 19.16
C GLU A 163 -0.51 12.69 19.44
N ASP A 164 0.05 11.58 19.89
CA ASP A 164 1.48 11.41 20.18
C ASP A 164 2.33 11.07 18.94
N GLY A 165 1.72 10.98 17.75
CA GLY A 165 2.41 10.64 16.51
C GLY A 165 2.64 9.14 16.29
N ASN A 166 2.07 8.28 17.13
CA ASN A 166 2.17 6.83 17.03
C ASN A 166 0.82 6.20 16.69
N LEU A 167 0.85 4.95 16.22
CA LEU A 167 -0.37 4.15 16.16
C LEU A 167 -0.79 3.83 17.59
N PRO A 168 -2.06 4.08 17.97
CA PRO A 168 -2.55 3.74 19.30
C PRO A 168 -2.42 2.24 19.59
N ASP A 169 -2.03 1.91 20.82
CA ASP A 169 -1.94 0.52 21.28
C ASP A 169 -3.28 -0.21 21.11
N GLY A 170 -3.23 -1.46 20.69
CA GLY A 170 -4.41 -2.29 20.49
C GLY A 170 -5.14 -2.11 19.16
N VAL A 171 -4.71 -1.17 18.32
CA VAL A 171 -5.24 -1.02 16.95
C VAL A 171 -4.71 -2.13 16.05
N ALA A 172 -3.44 -2.49 16.22
CA ALA A 172 -2.81 -3.58 15.49
C ALA A 172 -2.17 -4.58 16.47
N SER A 173 -2.40 -5.87 16.27
CA SER A 173 -1.92 -6.91 17.18
C SER A 173 -0.40 -7.04 17.23
N ASP A 174 0.27 -6.75 16.12
CA ASP A 174 1.74 -6.75 15.98
C ASP A 174 2.35 -5.33 16.05
N GLY A 175 1.53 -4.32 16.27
CA GLY A 175 1.94 -2.93 16.30
C GLY A 175 2.16 -2.27 14.93
N ILE A 176 1.87 -3.00 13.83
CA ILE A 176 2.10 -2.58 12.44
C ILE A 176 0.81 -2.73 11.61
N HIS A 177 0.23 -3.92 11.62
CA HIS A 177 -0.89 -4.29 10.74
C HIS A 177 -2.25 -4.17 11.41
#